data_70cab5c381b0016e806c61fc400e3ab1
#
_entry.id   70cab5c381b0016e806c61fc400e3ab1
#
_cell.length_a   1.000
_cell.length_b   1.000
_cell.length_c   1.000
_cell.angle_alpha   90.00
_cell.angle_beta   90.00
_cell.angle_gamma   90.00
#
_symmetry.space_group_name_H-M   'P 1'
#
loop_
_entity.id
_entity.type
_entity.pdbx_description
1 polymer ?
#
loop_
_entity_poly.entity_id
_entity_poly.type
_entity_poly.pdbx_seq_one_letter_code
_entity_poly.pdbx_strand_id
1 'polypeptide(L)'
;MARTRTGLAAALVVAGMLAPLSAFAQQGVDQQINDAVKPYADAVSGFIFSSFSVAGVQVPFVLVWLLAAATIFTLYFRFINFRAFRHGFQLVRGDYSDPLAAGEVTHFQALATALSGTVGLGNIAGVAVAVSLGGPGATFWMILAGLLGMSSKFVECTLGVKYRNEYTDGTVSGGPMYYLSKGLAERSDKLKTLGKVLAVLFAMFCVGGSFGGGNMFQANQSFKQLVSVTGGDLSWLADKGWLFGLVVSALVALVILGGIQSIARVTSKIVPLMAVVYVTAGLVIIFLNISEVPAAFAAIFAGAFSAQGIAGGVIGVLIQGFKRAAFSNEAGIGSAAIAHSAVRTNRPVTEGFVALYEPFIDTVVVCTITALVIIITGTWDPSVDPSEGVALTSAAFESTISWFPWVLTVAVLLFAFSTMISWSYYGLKAWTYLFGDSLITDITYKVLFLAFIILGASMQLGAVIDFSDAMIFAMAFPNVLGIYFLLPVVRQELDEYWADYKEGRLKKFGKAANRD
;
A
#
# COMPACT_ATOMS: atom_id res chain seq x y z
N MET A 1 -7.49 20.70 -31.09
CA MET A 1 -6.78 21.66 -30.19
C MET A 1 -6.35 21.05 -28.84
N ALA A 2 -6.90 19.95 -28.39
CA ALA A 2 -6.49 19.30 -27.10
C ALA A 2 -5.14 18.55 -27.17
N ARG A 3 -4.78 17.94 -28.30
CA ARG A 3 -3.53 17.15 -28.46
C ARG A 3 -2.23 17.97 -28.47
N THR A 4 -2.27 19.24 -28.82
CA THR A 4 -1.09 20.12 -28.82
C THR A 4 -0.75 20.68 -27.42
N ARG A 5 -1.71 20.76 -26.52
CA ARG A 5 -1.49 21.24 -25.14
C ARG A 5 -0.80 20.20 -24.24
N THR A 6 -1.07 18.92 -24.46
CA THR A 6 -0.40 17.82 -23.74
C THR A 6 1.08 17.68 -24.10
N GLY A 7 1.45 17.92 -25.36
CA GLY A 7 2.85 17.89 -25.79
C GLY A 7 3.69 19.03 -25.20
N LEU A 8 3.12 20.22 -25.07
CA LEU A 8 3.83 21.38 -24.48
C LEU A 8 4.00 21.23 -22.96
N ALA A 9 2.99 20.69 -22.27
CA ALA A 9 3.09 20.40 -20.84
C ALA A 9 4.14 19.32 -20.54
N ALA A 10 4.20 18.26 -21.34
CA ALA A 10 5.23 17.22 -21.22
C ALA A 10 6.65 17.79 -21.50
N ALA A 11 6.80 18.66 -22.49
CA ALA A 11 8.08 19.29 -22.79
C ALA A 11 8.54 20.26 -21.68
N LEU A 12 7.63 21.00 -21.06
CA LEU A 12 7.94 21.89 -19.93
C LEU A 12 8.28 21.11 -18.66
N VAL A 13 7.64 19.97 -18.41
CA VAL A 13 7.96 19.06 -17.30
C VAL A 13 9.37 18.48 -17.48
N VAL A 14 9.71 18.02 -18.69
CA VAL A 14 11.04 17.48 -18.99
C VAL A 14 12.12 18.58 -18.96
N ALA A 15 11.84 19.77 -19.47
CA ALA A 15 12.78 20.90 -19.43
C ALA A 15 13.01 21.42 -18.00
N GLY A 16 11.97 21.44 -17.14
CA GLY A 16 12.09 21.80 -15.73
C GLY A 16 12.91 20.80 -14.90
N MET A 17 12.95 19.52 -15.32
CA MET A 17 13.75 18.48 -14.69
C MET A 17 15.24 18.55 -15.05
N LEU A 18 15.60 19.16 -16.18
CA LEU A 18 16.99 19.20 -16.67
C LEU A 18 17.81 20.37 -16.13
N ALA A 19 17.20 21.40 -15.56
CA ALA A 19 17.86 22.63 -15.19
C ALA A 19 18.82 22.58 -13.96
N PRO A 20 18.67 21.72 -12.93
CA PRO A 20 19.60 21.72 -11.80
C PRO A 20 20.58 20.54 -11.74
N LEU A 21 20.71 19.70 -12.79
CA LEU A 21 21.48 18.44 -12.73
C LEU A 21 22.99 18.62 -12.49
N SER A 22 23.56 19.79 -12.73
CA SER A 22 24.97 20.09 -12.48
C SER A 22 25.30 20.41 -11.00
N ALA A 23 24.30 20.69 -10.17
CA ALA A 23 24.48 21.02 -8.76
C ALA A 23 24.49 19.78 -7.84
N PHE A 24 23.98 18.64 -8.30
CA PHE A 24 23.82 17.43 -7.49
C PHE A 24 24.99 16.44 -7.55
N ALA A 25 26.05 16.74 -8.27
CA ALA A 25 27.17 15.83 -8.52
C ALA A 25 28.30 15.88 -7.49
N GLN A 26 28.13 16.54 -6.34
CA GLN A 26 29.15 16.58 -5.29
C GLN A 26 28.78 15.67 -4.11
N GLN A 27 29.71 14.77 -3.74
CA GLN A 27 29.67 14.04 -2.47
C GLN A 27 29.39 15.03 -1.33
N GLY A 28 28.29 14.86 -0.62
CA GLY A 28 27.90 15.75 0.49
C GLY A 28 26.51 16.39 0.35
N VAL A 29 25.93 16.46 -0.84
CA VAL A 29 24.55 16.98 -1.00
C VAL A 29 23.54 16.02 -0.40
N ASP A 30 23.70 14.72 -0.62
CA ASP A 30 22.84 13.67 -0.04
C ASP A 30 22.89 13.69 1.48
N GLN A 31 24.10 13.88 2.05
CA GLN A 31 24.28 14.01 3.50
C GLN A 31 23.63 15.30 4.02
N GLN A 32 23.79 16.43 3.33
CA GLN A 32 23.18 17.71 3.74
C GLN A 32 21.65 17.65 3.68
N ILE A 33 21.06 17.02 2.66
CA ILE A 33 19.62 16.81 2.56
C ILE A 33 19.14 15.89 3.69
N ASN A 34 19.86 14.80 3.94
CA ASN A 34 19.52 13.86 5.00
C ASN A 34 19.56 14.53 6.38
N ASP A 35 20.61 15.31 6.67
CA ASP A 35 20.79 16.02 7.92
C ASP A 35 19.74 17.15 8.12
N ALA A 36 19.29 17.76 7.03
CA ALA A 36 18.23 18.77 7.06
C ALA A 36 16.85 18.16 7.29
N VAL A 37 16.55 16.99 6.70
CA VAL A 37 15.22 16.34 6.76
C VAL A 37 15.06 15.48 8.01
N LYS A 38 16.14 14.81 8.44
CA LYS A 38 16.11 13.85 9.55
C LYS A 38 15.48 14.39 10.85
N PRO A 39 15.79 15.60 11.36
CA PRO A 39 15.19 16.10 12.59
C PRO A 39 13.65 16.22 12.52
N TYR A 40 13.13 16.57 11.35
CA TYR A 40 11.69 16.66 11.12
C TYR A 40 11.06 15.27 11.02
N ALA A 41 11.70 14.36 10.32
CA ALA A 41 11.26 12.96 10.21
C ALA A 41 11.24 12.29 11.59
N ASP A 42 12.29 12.48 12.40
CA ASP A 42 12.41 11.95 13.76
C ASP A 42 11.32 12.54 14.69
N ALA A 43 11.05 13.84 14.60
CA ALA A 43 10.02 14.50 15.42
C ALA A 43 8.61 13.99 15.08
N VAL A 44 8.28 13.87 13.80
CA VAL A 44 6.99 13.36 13.36
C VAL A 44 6.85 11.88 13.68
N SER A 45 7.89 11.09 13.43
CA SER A 45 7.92 9.66 13.75
C SER A 45 7.77 9.43 15.25
N GLY A 46 8.48 10.18 16.08
CA GLY A 46 8.37 10.11 17.54
C GLY A 46 6.97 10.43 18.06
N PHE A 47 6.26 11.37 17.43
CA PHE A 47 4.87 11.67 17.77
C PHE A 47 3.91 10.55 17.35
N ILE A 48 3.99 10.10 16.11
CA ILE A 48 3.08 9.07 15.55
C ILE A 48 3.28 7.71 16.21
N PHE A 49 4.54 7.34 16.47
CA PHE A 49 4.89 6.10 17.16
C PHE A 49 5.06 6.28 18.69
N SER A 50 4.44 7.34 19.24
CA SER A 50 4.36 7.47 20.70
C SER A 50 3.88 6.17 21.32
N SER A 51 4.60 5.69 22.34
CA SER A 51 4.42 4.38 22.92
C SER A 51 4.13 4.46 24.42
N PHE A 52 3.50 3.43 24.93
CA PHE A 52 3.32 3.21 26.37
C PHE A 52 3.90 1.85 26.76
N SER A 53 4.33 1.74 28.00
CA SER A 53 4.95 0.49 28.48
C SER A 53 3.90 -0.54 28.90
N VAL A 54 3.99 -1.74 28.33
CA VAL A 54 3.22 -2.92 28.73
C VAL A 54 4.21 -4.02 29.09
N ALA A 55 4.22 -4.46 30.33
CA ALA A 55 5.16 -5.48 30.83
C ALA A 55 6.64 -5.19 30.48
N GLY A 56 7.04 -3.91 30.50
CA GLY A 56 8.40 -3.47 30.16
C GLY A 56 8.67 -3.30 28.66
N VAL A 57 7.71 -3.59 27.80
CA VAL A 57 7.82 -3.43 26.33
C VAL A 57 7.15 -2.12 25.90
N GLN A 58 7.80 -1.37 25.02
CA GLN A 58 7.23 -0.17 24.42
C GLN A 58 6.27 -0.56 23.29
N VAL A 59 4.98 -0.28 23.48
CA VAL A 59 3.92 -0.60 22.53
C VAL A 59 3.45 0.69 21.84
N PRO A 60 3.65 0.86 20.51
CA PRO A 60 3.17 2.02 19.79
C PRO A 60 1.64 2.12 19.81
N PHE A 61 1.11 3.28 20.20
CA PHE A 61 -0.34 3.47 20.30
C PHE A 61 -1.07 3.22 18.98
N VAL A 62 -0.48 3.64 17.86
CA VAL A 62 -1.06 3.47 16.51
C VAL A 62 -1.32 2.01 16.15
N LEU A 63 -0.46 1.08 16.60
CA LEU A 63 -0.64 -0.35 16.32
C LEU A 63 -1.82 -0.92 17.12
N VAL A 64 -1.94 -0.52 18.39
CA VAL A 64 -3.11 -0.92 19.22
C VAL A 64 -4.39 -0.35 18.63
N TRP A 65 -4.35 0.89 18.15
CA TRP A 65 -5.47 1.57 17.49
C TRP A 65 -5.95 0.79 16.26
N LEU A 66 -5.03 0.40 15.36
CA LEU A 66 -5.33 -0.37 14.16
C LEU A 66 -5.84 -1.79 14.49
N LEU A 67 -5.17 -2.49 15.42
CA LEU A 67 -5.56 -3.83 15.83
C LEU A 67 -6.96 -3.85 16.46
N ALA A 68 -7.22 -2.91 17.36
CA ALA A 68 -8.53 -2.77 18.00
C ALA A 68 -9.62 -2.50 16.95
N ALA A 69 -9.37 -1.58 16.01
CA ALA A 69 -10.31 -1.27 14.94
C ALA A 69 -10.60 -2.49 14.07
N ALA A 70 -9.58 -3.18 13.58
CA ALA A 70 -9.73 -4.36 12.73
C ALA A 70 -10.50 -5.49 13.44
N THR A 71 -10.23 -5.68 14.75
CA THR A 71 -10.95 -6.65 15.58
C THR A 71 -12.41 -6.26 15.76
N ILE A 72 -12.69 -4.99 16.13
CA ILE A 72 -14.05 -4.48 16.32
C ILE A 72 -14.83 -4.59 15.00
N PHE A 73 -14.26 -4.20 13.86
CA PHE A 73 -14.94 -4.28 12.58
C PHE A 73 -15.23 -5.73 12.19
N THR A 74 -14.28 -6.64 12.42
CA THR A 74 -14.49 -8.08 12.16
C THR A 74 -15.65 -8.64 12.99
N LEU A 75 -15.71 -8.32 14.26
CA LEU A 75 -16.79 -8.76 15.15
C LEU A 75 -18.14 -8.07 14.82
N TYR A 76 -18.13 -6.75 14.59
CA TYR A 76 -19.32 -5.95 14.29
C TYR A 76 -20.01 -6.44 13.00
N PHE A 77 -19.22 -6.76 11.96
CA PHE A 77 -19.72 -7.29 10.68
C PHE A 77 -19.80 -8.82 10.68
N ARG A 78 -19.65 -9.48 11.86
CA ARG A 78 -19.83 -10.94 12.03
C ARG A 78 -18.97 -11.74 11.06
N PHE A 79 -17.67 -11.48 11.03
CA PHE A 79 -16.70 -12.14 10.17
C PHE A 79 -17.04 -12.04 8.68
N ILE A 80 -17.32 -10.84 8.21
CA ILE A 80 -17.65 -10.55 6.80
C ILE A 80 -16.55 -11.02 5.84
N ASN A 81 -15.29 -10.98 6.30
CA ASN A 81 -14.12 -11.47 5.60
C ASN A 81 -14.25 -12.91 5.09
N PHE A 82 -14.92 -13.80 5.83
CA PHE A 82 -15.19 -15.16 5.39
C PHE A 82 -16.54 -15.31 4.68
N ARG A 83 -17.57 -14.63 5.20
CA ARG A 83 -18.95 -14.79 4.72
C ARG A 83 -19.17 -14.23 3.32
N ALA A 84 -18.48 -13.13 2.98
CA ALA A 84 -18.63 -12.47 1.69
C ALA A 84 -17.55 -12.88 0.67
N PHE A 85 -16.54 -13.65 1.07
CA PHE A 85 -15.39 -13.97 0.23
C PHE A 85 -15.79 -14.53 -1.14
N ARG A 86 -16.63 -15.58 -1.17
CA ARG A 86 -17.10 -16.17 -2.42
C ARG A 86 -17.88 -15.19 -3.31
N HIS A 87 -18.68 -14.31 -2.69
CA HIS A 87 -19.46 -13.32 -3.42
C HIS A 87 -18.59 -12.21 -4.00
N GLY A 88 -17.58 -11.77 -3.25
CA GLY A 88 -16.56 -10.84 -3.74
C GLY A 88 -15.88 -11.33 -5.01
N PHE A 89 -15.58 -12.64 -5.12
CA PHE A 89 -15.03 -13.21 -6.36
C PHE A 89 -15.96 -13.08 -7.56
N GLN A 90 -17.27 -13.23 -7.35
CA GLN A 90 -18.25 -13.03 -8.43
C GLN A 90 -18.27 -11.57 -8.91
N LEU A 91 -18.09 -10.60 -7.98
CA LEU A 91 -18.01 -9.18 -8.31
C LEU A 91 -16.72 -8.86 -9.09
N VAL A 92 -15.58 -9.37 -8.65
CA VAL A 92 -14.30 -9.22 -9.37
C VAL A 92 -14.40 -9.78 -10.79
N ARG A 93 -15.12 -10.89 -10.99
CA ARG A 93 -15.39 -11.47 -12.30
C ARG A 93 -16.34 -10.64 -13.17
N GLY A 94 -17.06 -9.68 -12.57
CA GLY A 94 -18.02 -8.83 -13.25
C GLY A 94 -19.44 -9.42 -13.37
N ASP A 95 -19.76 -10.48 -12.61
CA ASP A 95 -21.07 -11.13 -12.70
C ASP A 95 -22.24 -10.16 -12.38
N TYR A 96 -21.97 -9.08 -11.62
CA TYR A 96 -22.93 -8.05 -11.18
C TYR A 96 -22.54 -6.63 -11.59
N SER A 97 -21.60 -6.45 -12.50
CA SER A 97 -21.16 -5.13 -12.97
C SER A 97 -22.17 -4.50 -13.91
N ASP A 98 -22.76 -3.39 -13.50
CA ASP A 98 -23.66 -2.60 -14.36
C ASP A 98 -22.81 -1.66 -15.24
N PRO A 99 -22.81 -1.82 -16.57
CA PRO A 99 -22.02 -0.98 -17.46
C PRO A 99 -22.49 0.48 -17.51
N LEU A 100 -23.73 0.75 -17.05
CA LEU A 100 -24.32 2.11 -17.03
C LEU A 100 -24.12 2.81 -15.68
N ALA A 101 -23.53 2.14 -14.69
CA ALA A 101 -23.27 2.75 -13.39
C ALA A 101 -22.17 3.83 -13.48
N ALA A 102 -22.28 4.84 -12.62
CA ALA A 102 -21.25 5.87 -12.48
C ALA A 102 -19.91 5.27 -12.04
N GLY A 103 -18.81 5.83 -12.53
CA GLY A 103 -17.44 5.38 -12.24
C GLY A 103 -16.58 5.23 -13.49
N GLU A 104 -15.28 5.07 -13.28
CA GLU A 104 -14.28 5.13 -14.35
C GLU A 104 -13.65 3.77 -14.69
N VAL A 105 -13.66 2.82 -13.71
CA VAL A 105 -12.95 1.54 -13.82
C VAL A 105 -13.85 0.36 -13.42
N THR A 106 -13.47 -0.86 -13.83
CA THR A 106 -14.18 -2.09 -13.41
C THR A 106 -13.76 -2.51 -11.99
N HIS A 107 -14.51 -3.40 -11.33
CA HIS A 107 -14.13 -4.00 -10.04
C HIS A 107 -12.74 -4.63 -10.05
N PHE A 108 -12.40 -5.37 -11.12
CA PHE A 108 -11.07 -5.95 -11.27
C PHE A 108 -9.98 -4.88 -11.40
N GLN A 109 -10.23 -3.82 -12.17
CA GLN A 109 -9.28 -2.72 -12.34
C GLN A 109 -9.09 -1.92 -11.04
N ALA A 110 -10.17 -1.68 -10.27
CA ALA A 110 -10.08 -1.04 -8.97
C ALA A 110 -9.25 -1.88 -7.99
N LEU A 111 -9.54 -3.19 -7.90
CA LEU A 111 -8.77 -4.13 -7.09
C LEU A 111 -7.30 -4.20 -7.53
N ALA A 112 -7.03 -4.30 -8.84
CA ALA A 112 -5.66 -4.33 -9.35
C ALA A 112 -4.90 -3.04 -9.05
N THR A 113 -5.57 -1.87 -9.13
CA THR A 113 -4.96 -0.59 -8.76
C THR A 113 -4.67 -0.50 -7.27
N ALA A 114 -5.57 -0.98 -6.42
CA ALA A 114 -5.38 -1.00 -4.98
C ALA A 114 -4.28 -2.01 -4.58
N LEU A 115 -4.31 -3.24 -5.12
CA LEU A 115 -3.23 -4.22 -4.95
C LEU A 115 -1.87 -3.70 -5.44
N SER A 116 -1.85 -2.93 -6.51
CA SER A 116 -0.63 -2.28 -6.98
C SER A 116 -0.07 -1.27 -5.96
N GLY A 117 -0.93 -0.60 -5.19
CA GLY A 117 -0.51 0.29 -4.12
C GLY A 117 0.05 -0.45 -2.90
N THR A 118 -0.53 -1.60 -2.56
CA THR A 118 -0.22 -2.38 -1.36
C THR A 118 0.85 -3.45 -1.61
N VAL A 119 0.72 -4.25 -2.70
CA VAL A 119 1.71 -5.29 -3.07
C VAL A 119 2.95 -4.62 -3.66
N GLY A 120 3.87 -4.28 -2.78
CA GLY A 120 5.09 -3.55 -3.09
C GLY A 120 6.29 -4.13 -2.35
N LEU A 121 7.26 -3.27 -2.08
CA LEU A 121 8.45 -3.68 -1.33
C LEU A 121 8.17 -3.97 0.16
N GLY A 122 7.01 -3.60 0.67
CA GLY A 122 6.52 -4.04 1.98
C GLY A 122 6.43 -5.56 2.11
N ASN A 123 5.99 -6.26 1.05
CA ASN A 123 5.87 -7.72 1.00
C ASN A 123 7.22 -8.46 0.88
N ILE A 124 8.27 -7.78 0.48
CA ILE A 124 9.61 -8.33 0.28
C ILE A 124 10.52 -7.87 1.43
N ALA A 125 10.92 -6.61 1.43
CA ALA A 125 11.79 -6.03 2.45
C ALA A 125 11.13 -5.98 3.83
N GLY A 126 9.86 -5.57 3.89
CA GLY A 126 9.12 -5.46 5.16
C GLY A 126 8.95 -6.79 5.87
N VAL A 127 8.71 -7.88 5.12
CA VAL A 127 8.62 -9.24 5.68
C VAL A 127 9.96 -9.72 6.20
N ALA A 128 11.04 -9.48 5.45
CA ALA A 128 12.39 -9.81 5.89
C ALA A 128 12.74 -9.12 7.22
N VAL A 129 12.42 -7.83 7.34
CA VAL A 129 12.56 -7.08 8.60
C VAL A 129 11.71 -7.68 9.71
N ALA A 130 10.44 -8.06 9.43
CA ALA A 130 9.57 -8.67 10.43
C ALA A 130 10.13 -9.97 10.99
N VAL A 131 10.61 -10.85 10.09
CA VAL A 131 11.17 -12.16 10.47
C VAL A 131 12.53 -11.99 11.17
N SER A 132 13.37 -11.04 10.76
CA SER A 132 14.66 -10.80 11.42
C SER A 132 14.49 -10.24 12.82
N LEU A 133 13.64 -9.23 13.03
CA LEU A 133 13.45 -8.59 14.34
C LEU A 133 12.48 -9.34 15.26
N GLY A 134 11.48 -10.00 14.69
CA GLY A 134 10.43 -10.70 15.43
C GLY A 134 10.56 -12.23 15.39
N GLY A 135 11.58 -12.76 14.71
CA GLY A 135 11.72 -14.20 14.46
C GLY A 135 10.61 -14.76 13.57
N PRO A 136 10.63 -16.07 13.31
CA PRO A 136 9.59 -16.75 12.52
C PRO A 136 8.16 -16.50 13.01
N GLY A 137 7.96 -16.31 14.32
CA GLY A 137 6.66 -16.06 14.95
C GLY A 137 5.96 -14.77 14.48
N ALA A 138 6.71 -13.78 14.00
CA ALA A 138 6.13 -12.56 13.42
C ALA A 138 5.19 -12.87 12.24
N THR A 139 5.49 -13.94 11.50
CA THR A 139 4.65 -14.40 10.36
C THR A 139 3.24 -14.77 10.81
N PHE A 140 3.08 -15.44 11.95
CA PHE A 140 1.76 -15.76 12.50
C PHE A 140 0.93 -14.49 12.74
N TRP A 141 1.53 -13.49 13.38
CA TRP A 141 0.85 -12.23 13.69
C TRP A 141 0.58 -11.39 12.42
N MET A 142 1.45 -11.48 11.40
CA MET A 142 1.19 -10.88 10.10
C MET A 142 -0.05 -11.49 9.42
N ILE A 143 -0.15 -12.83 9.40
CA ILE A 143 -1.31 -13.52 8.83
C ILE A 143 -2.59 -13.11 9.56
N LEU A 144 -2.57 -13.09 10.90
CA LEU A 144 -3.71 -12.66 11.71
C LEU A 144 -4.10 -11.21 11.42
N ALA A 145 -3.10 -10.30 11.32
CA ALA A 145 -3.33 -8.90 10.95
C ALA A 145 -3.96 -8.78 9.56
N GLY A 146 -3.51 -9.56 8.59
CA GLY A 146 -4.11 -9.61 7.26
C GLY A 146 -5.57 -10.04 7.28
N LEU A 147 -5.88 -11.14 8.00
CA LEU A 147 -7.26 -11.64 8.11
C LEU A 147 -8.20 -10.64 8.80
N LEU A 148 -7.76 -9.99 9.87
CA LEU A 148 -8.54 -8.95 10.55
C LEU A 148 -8.67 -7.68 9.67
N GLY A 149 -7.59 -7.31 8.99
CA GLY A 149 -7.50 -6.15 8.11
C GLY A 149 -8.48 -6.20 6.93
N MET A 150 -8.88 -7.41 6.47
CA MET A 150 -9.91 -7.57 5.44
C MET A 150 -11.21 -6.83 5.81
N SER A 151 -11.62 -6.88 7.08
CA SER A 151 -12.82 -6.20 7.55
C SER A 151 -12.66 -4.67 7.57
N SER A 152 -11.46 -4.16 7.82
CA SER A 152 -11.17 -2.71 7.71
C SER A 152 -11.30 -2.23 6.28
N LYS A 153 -10.69 -2.94 5.33
CA LYS A 153 -10.80 -2.64 3.89
C LYS A 153 -12.25 -2.67 3.40
N PHE A 154 -13.04 -3.66 3.86
CA PHE A 154 -14.47 -3.73 3.57
C PHE A 154 -15.19 -2.43 3.94
N VAL A 155 -14.96 -1.93 5.14
CA VAL A 155 -15.60 -0.70 5.63
C VAL A 155 -15.12 0.52 4.84
N GLU A 156 -13.81 0.67 4.69
CA GLU A 156 -13.17 1.80 3.99
C GLU A 156 -13.67 1.94 2.56
N CYS A 157 -13.66 0.85 1.79
CA CYS A 157 -14.01 0.88 0.39
C CYS A 157 -15.53 1.02 0.16
N THR A 158 -16.36 0.47 1.05
CA THR A 158 -17.80 0.75 1.06
C THR A 158 -18.07 2.25 1.26
N LEU A 159 -17.44 2.87 2.26
CA LEU A 159 -17.60 4.30 2.53
C LEU A 159 -17.00 5.16 1.41
N GLY A 160 -15.87 4.74 0.83
CA GLY A 160 -15.22 5.42 -0.28
C GLY A 160 -16.14 5.59 -1.48
N VAL A 161 -16.91 4.57 -1.84
CA VAL A 161 -17.91 4.62 -2.91
C VAL A 161 -19.18 5.36 -2.47
N LYS A 162 -19.66 5.12 -1.25
CA LYS A 162 -20.91 5.74 -0.72
C LYS A 162 -20.86 7.26 -0.74
N TYR A 163 -19.73 7.85 -0.39
CA TYR A 163 -19.58 9.30 -0.22
C TYR A 163 -18.76 9.98 -1.31
N ARG A 164 -18.44 9.30 -2.41
CA ARG A 164 -17.70 9.89 -3.53
C ARG A 164 -18.49 11.06 -4.17
N ASN A 165 -17.76 11.96 -4.79
CA ASN A 165 -18.32 12.92 -5.74
C ASN A 165 -18.42 12.26 -7.10
N GLU A 166 -19.52 12.49 -7.79
CA GLU A 166 -19.72 12.14 -9.19
C GLU A 166 -19.86 13.44 -9.98
N TYR A 167 -19.02 13.62 -10.97
CA TYR A 167 -18.97 14.84 -11.77
C TYR A 167 -19.69 14.64 -13.11
N THR A 168 -20.08 15.77 -13.73
CA THR A 168 -20.85 15.78 -14.99
C THR A 168 -20.06 15.23 -16.19
N ASP A 169 -18.74 15.19 -16.12
CA ASP A 169 -17.86 14.58 -17.13
C ASP A 169 -17.67 13.07 -16.96
N GLY A 170 -18.35 12.46 -15.98
CA GLY A 170 -18.29 11.03 -15.66
C GLY A 170 -17.12 10.64 -14.75
N THR A 171 -16.24 11.59 -14.39
CA THR A 171 -15.18 11.33 -13.41
C THR A 171 -15.72 11.26 -11.99
N VAL A 172 -14.98 10.61 -11.09
CA VAL A 172 -15.36 10.50 -9.68
C VAL A 172 -14.20 10.82 -8.75
N SER A 173 -14.52 11.24 -7.53
CA SER A 173 -13.52 11.48 -6.48
C SER A 173 -14.08 11.02 -5.14
N GLY A 174 -13.44 10.03 -4.54
CA GLY A 174 -13.84 9.48 -3.23
C GLY A 174 -12.62 9.18 -2.36
N GLY A 175 -12.87 8.51 -1.26
CA GLY A 175 -11.86 8.17 -0.26
C GLY A 175 -12.15 8.85 1.09
N PRO A 176 -11.25 8.70 2.08
CA PRO A 176 -11.49 9.14 3.45
C PRO A 176 -11.81 10.63 3.58
N MET A 177 -11.15 11.52 2.83
CA MET A 177 -11.43 12.93 2.88
C MET A 177 -12.90 13.26 2.56
N TYR A 178 -13.55 12.46 1.73
CA TYR A 178 -14.97 12.66 1.37
C TYR A 178 -15.91 12.01 2.38
N TYR A 179 -15.69 10.76 2.80
CA TYR A 179 -16.60 10.16 3.77
C TYR A 179 -16.43 10.72 5.18
N LEU A 180 -15.25 11.20 5.56
CA LEU A 180 -15.06 11.90 6.82
C LEU A 180 -15.81 13.23 6.83
N SER A 181 -15.67 14.06 5.78
CA SER A 181 -16.31 15.38 5.73
C SER A 181 -17.82 15.30 5.53
N LYS A 182 -18.31 14.46 4.60
CA LYS A 182 -19.74 14.35 4.28
C LYS A 182 -20.47 13.41 5.23
N GLY A 183 -19.91 12.22 5.48
CA GLY A 183 -20.56 11.19 6.28
C GLY A 183 -20.76 11.61 7.74
N LEU A 184 -19.75 12.26 8.36
CA LEU A 184 -19.93 12.77 9.71
C LEU A 184 -20.92 13.94 9.77
N ALA A 185 -20.94 14.81 8.76
CA ALA A 185 -21.92 15.88 8.67
C ALA A 185 -23.37 15.36 8.52
N GLU A 186 -23.55 14.28 7.74
CA GLU A 186 -24.84 13.61 7.57
C GLU A 186 -25.32 12.95 8.87
N ARG A 187 -24.40 12.39 9.66
CA ARG A 187 -24.72 11.77 10.94
C ARG A 187 -25.19 12.77 11.99
N SER A 188 -24.58 13.96 12.06
CA SER A 188 -24.97 15.02 13.00
C SER A 188 -24.26 16.34 12.68
N ASP A 189 -24.97 17.44 12.78
CA ASP A 189 -24.39 18.79 12.67
C ASP A 189 -23.24 19.05 13.66
N LYS A 190 -23.28 18.42 14.84
CA LYS A 190 -22.21 18.51 15.84
C LYS A 190 -20.90 17.87 15.36
N LEU A 191 -20.98 16.86 14.48
CA LEU A 191 -19.82 16.16 13.92
C LEU A 191 -19.27 16.81 12.65
N LYS A 192 -19.96 17.79 12.08
CA LYS A 192 -19.58 18.45 10.82
C LYS A 192 -18.18 19.07 10.88
N THR A 193 -17.88 19.80 11.95
CA THR A 193 -16.55 20.41 12.13
C THR A 193 -15.49 19.35 12.35
N LEU A 194 -15.75 18.35 13.19
CA LEU A 194 -14.85 17.22 13.40
C LEU A 194 -14.55 16.51 12.07
N GLY A 195 -15.59 16.22 11.28
CA GLY A 195 -15.43 15.56 9.98
C GLY A 195 -14.53 16.33 9.02
N LYS A 196 -14.67 17.66 8.95
CA LYS A 196 -13.79 18.51 8.14
C LYS A 196 -12.34 18.49 8.62
N VAL A 197 -12.11 18.57 9.93
CA VAL A 197 -10.76 18.53 10.51
C VAL A 197 -10.11 17.17 10.21
N LEU A 198 -10.81 16.06 10.46
CA LEU A 198 -10.30 14.73 10.18
C LEU A 198 -10.00 14.53 8.68
N ALA A 199 -10.84 15.05 7.79
CA ALA A 199 -10.65 14.98 6.35
C ALA A 199 -9.40 15.74 5.88
N VAL A 200 -9.16 16.93 6.42
CA VAL A 200 -7.95 17.73 6.12
C VAL A 200 -6.70 17.05 6.64
N LEU A 201 -6.72 16.57 7.89
CA LEU A 201 -5.59 15.83 8.47
C LEU A 201 -5.28 14.58 7.66
N PHE A 202 -6.31 13.80 7.31
CA PHE A 202 -6.13 12.63 6.44
C PHE A 202 -5.48 13.01 5.11
N ALA A 203 -5.98 14.06 4.44
CA ALA A 203 -5.45 14.48 3.15
C ALA A 203 -3.99 14.94 3.25
N MET A 204 -3.61 15.67 4.30
CA MET A 204 -2.22 16.07 4.54
C MET A 204 -1.30 14.86 4.72
N PHE A 205 -1.70 13.89 5.55
CA PHE A 205 -0.93 12.67 5.78
C PHE A 205 -0.86 11.80 4.53
N CYS A 206 -1.95 11.73 3.75
CA CYS A 206 -2.00 10.99 2.48
C CYS A 206 -1.02 11.57 1.43
N VAL A 207 -0.91 12.88 1.34
CA VAL A 207 0.09 13.55 0.49
C VAL A 207 1.50 13.18 0.96
N GLY A 208 1.78 13.27 2.27
CA GLY A 208 3.06 12.86 2.85
C GLY A 208 3.36 11.38 2.60
N GLY A 209 2.40 10.49 2.83
CA GLY A 209 2.52 9.05 2.56
C GLY A 209 2.78 8.74 1.08
N SER A 210 2.15 9.52 0.18
CA SER A 210 2.37 9.37 -1.26
C SER A 210 3.79 9.70 -1.69
N PHE A 211 4.43 10.72 -1.09
CA PHE A 211 5.83 11.05 -1.34
C PHE A 211 6.80 10.09 -0.65
N GLY A 212 6.48 9.62 0.55
CA GLY A 212 7.29 8.68 1.33
C GLY A 212 7.18 7.23 0.86
N GLY A 213 6.25 6.49 1.48
CA GLY A 213 6.11 5.05 1.29
C GLY A 213 5.67 4.64 -0.11
N GLY A 214 4.80 5.44 -0.72
CA GLY A 214 4.33 5.21 -2.08
C GLY A 214 5.30 5.60 -3.20
N ASN A 215 6.42 6.27 -2.87
CA ASN A 215 7.34 6.83 -3.85
C ASN A 215 8.81 6.61 -3.46
N MET A 216 9.35 7.44 -2.52
CA MET A 216 10.78 7.43 -2.18
C MET A 216 11.27 6.06 -1.70
N PHE A 217 10.49 5.39 -0.86
CA PHE A 217 10.84 4.05 -0.36
C PHE A 217 10.92 3.03 -1.50
N GLN A 218 9.98 3.07 -2.42
CA GLN A 218 9.95 2.18 -3.59
C GLN A 218 11.17 2.43 -4.51
N ALA A 219 11.46 3.69 -4.82
CA ALA A 219 12.61 4.07 -5.65
C ALA A 219 13.93 3.66 -5.00
N ASN A 220 14.09 3.90 -3.69
CA ASN A 220 15.30 3.58 -2.94
C ASN A 220 15.59 2.09 -2.91
N GLN A 221 14.61 1.28 -2.50
CA GLN A 221 14.80 -0.16 -2.36
C GLN A 221 15.00 -0.87 -3.71
N SER A 222 14.30 -0.41 -4.76
CA SER A 222 14.50 -0.96 -6.11
C SER A 222 15.88 -0.61 -6.67
N PHE A 223 16.38 0.58 -6.39
CA PHE A 223 17.75 0.95 -6.74
C PHE A 223 18.79 0.10 -6.00
N LYS A 224 18.65 -0.08 -4.69
CA LYS A 224 19.54 -0.94 -3.89
C LYS A 224 19.58 -2.37 -4.41
N GLN A 225 18.42 -2.95 -4.74
CA GLN A 225 18.35 -4.29 -5.30
C GLN A 225 19.10 -4.37 -6.65
N LEU A 226 18.92 -3.36 -7.52
CA LEU A 226 19.61 -3.33 -8.81
C LEU A 226 21.13 -3.19 -8.63
N VAL A 227 21.58 -2.35 -7.72
CA VAL A 227 23.02 -2.21 -7.39
C VAL A 227 23.57 -3.53 -6.85
N SER A 228 22.87 -4.20 -5.94
CA SER A 228 23.28 -5.48 -5.35
C SER A 228 23.56 -6.53 -6.41
N VAL A 229 22.65 -6.75 -7.36
CA VAL A 229 22.81 -7.79 -8.41
C VAL A 229 23.80 -7.41 -9.52
N THR A 230 24.14 -6.14 -9.66
CA THR A 230 25.09 -5.65 -10.67
C THR A 230 26.52 -5.49 -10.16
N GLY A 231 26.80 -5.95 -8.93
CA GLY A 231 28.16 -5.99 -8.37
C GLY A 231 28.33 -5.25 -7.03
N GLY A 232 27.24 -4.84 -6.38
CA GLY A 232 27.28 -4.13 -5.10
C GLY A 232 28.02 -2.80 -5.21
N ASP A 233 28.94 -2.53 -4.30
CA ASP A 233 29.76 -1.31 -4.29
C ASP A 233 30.67 -1.16 -5.52
N LEU A 234 30.96 -2.24 -6.23
CA LEU A 234 31.70 -2.26 -7.49
C LEU A 234 30.82 -2.02 -8.72
N SER A 235 29.52 -1.93 -8.55
CA SER A 235 28.59 -1.62 -9.64
C SER A 235 28.85 -0.21 -10.19
N TRP A 236 28.87 -0.10 -11.51
CA TRP A 236 28.93 1.21 -12.16
C TRP A 236 27.73 2.13 -11.84
N LEU A 237 26.67 1.54 -11.28
CA LEU A 237 25.45 2.25 -10.85
C LEU A 237 25.54 2.76 -9.41
N ALA A 238 26.46 2.26 -8.55
CA ALA A 238 26.46 2.46 -7.12
C ALA A 238 26.22 3.93 -6.68
N ASP A 239 26.86 4.89 -7.39
CA ASP A 239 26.74 6.34 -7.12
C ASP A 239 25.77 7.07 -8.06
N LYS A 240 24.89 6.34 -8.76
CA LYS A 240 24.02 6.90 -9.81
C LYS A 240 22.53 6.72 -9.51
N GLY A 241 22.15 6.81 -8.24
CA GLY A 241 20.73 6.77 -7.83
C GLY A 241 19.89 7.83 -8.55
N TRP A 242 20.44 9.02 -8.78
CA TRP A 242 19.78 10.06 -9.55
C TRP A 242 19.44 9.66 -11.00
N LEU A 243 20.33 8.91 -11.67
CA LEU A 243 20.10 8.44 -13.04
C LEU A 243 19.01 7.38 -13.08
N PHE A 244 19.06 6.42 -12.15
CA PHE A 244 18.01 5.42 -11.98
C PHE A 244 16.66 6.11 -11.69
N GLY A 245 16.64 7.04 -10.73
CA GLY A 245 15.47 7.82 -10.38
C GLY A 245 14.89 8.59 -11.56
N LEU A 246 15.73 9.19 -12.40
CA LEU A 246 15.32 9.89 -13.61
C LEU A 246 14.62 8.96 -14.62
N VAL A 247 15.20 7.79 -14.87
CA VAL A 247 14.61 6.78 -15.78
C VAL A 247 13.26 6.31 -15.26
N VAL A 248 13.20 5.94 -13.97
CA VAL A 248 11.94 5.50 -13.34
C VAL A 248 10.91 6.61 -13.33
N SER A 249 11.31 7.85 -13.01
CA SER A 249 10.45 9.04 -13.05
C SER A 249 9.83 9.25 -14.44
N ALA A 250 10.63 9.12 -15.51
CA ALA A 250 10.14 9.22 -16.87
C ALA A 250 9.10 8.12 -17.20
N LEU A 251 9.34 6.87 -16.79
CA LEU A 251 8.40 5.77 -16.98
C LEU A 251 7.10 5.98 -16.21
N VAL A 252 7.19 6.43 -14.96
CA VAL A 252 6.03 6.75 -14.13
C VAL A 252 5.23 7.89 -14.75
N ALA A 253 5.90 8.95 -15.24
CA ALA A 253 5.26 10.09 -15.90
C ALA A 253 4.37 9.66 -17.07
N LEU A 254 4.84 8.72 -17.91
CA LEU A 254 4.06 8.21 -19.06
C LEU A 254 2.71 7.64 -18.65
N VAL A 255 2.62 7.06 -17.46
CA VAL A 255 1.39 6.43 -16.98
C VAL A 255 0.49 7.42 -16.24
N ILE A 256 1.06 8.22 -15.31
CA ILE A 256 0.26 9.07 -14.43
C ILE A 256 -0.36 10.28 -15.16
N LEU A 257 0.19 10.68 -16.30
CA LEU A 257 -0.40 11.73 -17.13
C LEU A 257 -1.77 11.36 -17.70
N GLY A 258 -2.06 10.08 -17.86
CA GLY A 258 -3.35 9.58 -18.35
C GLY A 258 -4.41 9.36 -17.25
N GLY A 259 -4.13 9.74 -16.00
CA GLY A 259 -5.06 9.63 -14.88
C GLY A 259 -5.39 8.17 -14.49
N ILE A 260 -6.50 7.99 -13.74
CA ILE A 260 -6.86 6.68 -13.17
C ILE A 260 -7.10 5.61 -14.23
N GLN A 261 -7.65 5.96 -15.39
CA GLN A 261 -7.89 5.00 -16.46
C GLN A 261 -6.59 4.44 -17.05
N SER A 262 -5.56 5.28 -17.19
CA SER A 262 -4.23 4.84 -17.63
C SER A 262 -3.57 3.96 -16.57
N ILE A 263 -3.61 4.39 -15.31
CA ILE A 263 -3.08 3.65 -14.16
C ILE A 263 -3.76 2.27 -14.10
N ALA A 264 -5.09 2.22 -14.10
CA ALA A 264 -5.85 0.98 -14.03
C ALA A 264 -5.58 0.02 -15.20
N ARG A 265 -5.37 0.56 -16.41
CA ARG A 265 -5.00 -0.24 -17.59
C ARG A 265 -3.62 -0.88 -17.45
N VAL A 266 -2.69 -0.18 -16.85
CA VAL A 266 -1.32 -0.68 -16.61
C VAL A 266 -1.32 -1.67 -15.45
N THR A 267 -1.91 -1.31 -14.31
CA THR A 267 -1.94 -2.15 -13.10
C THR A 267 -2.68 -3.45 -13.31
N SER A 268 -3.80 -3.45 -14.07
CA SER A 268 -4.55 -4.67 -14.39
C SER A 268 -3.75 -5.71 -15.19
N LYS A 269 -2.62 -5.33 -15.79
CA LYS A 269 -1.69 -6.23 -16.49
C LYS A 269 -0.46 -6.54 -15.65
N ILE A 270 0.13 -5.52 -15.02
CA ILE A 270 1.37 -5.67 -14.25
C ILE A 270 1.13 -6.46 -12.97
N VAL A 271 0.05 -6.19 -12.23
CA VAL A 271 -0.20 -6.85 -10.94
C VAL A 271 -0.33 -8.37 -11.06
N PRO A 272 -1.15 -8.93 -11.98
CA PRO A 272 -1.17 -10.38 -12.17
C PRO A 272 0.19 -10.94 -12.61
N LEU A 273 0.91 -10.24 -13.51
CA LEU A 273 2.22 -10.67 -13.98
C LEU A 273 3.26 -10.73 -12.85
N MET A 274 3.38 -9.64 -12.07
CA MET A 274 4.34 -9.58 -10.97
C MET A 274 4.01 -10.60 -9.87
N ALA A 275 2.72 -10.77 -9.56
CA ALA A 275 2.27 -11.77 -8.58
C ALA A 275 2.60 -13.18 -9.04
N VAL A 276 2.35 -13.52 -10.31
CA VAL A 276 2.68 -14.84 -10.86
C VAL A 276 4.19 -15.08 -10.82
N VAL A 277 5.01 -14.13 -11.26
CA VAL A 277 6.48 -14.25 -11.24
C VAL A 277 6.97 -14.48 -9.82
N TYR A 278 6.57 -13.63 -8.88
CA TYR A 278 7.06 -13.69 -7.50
C TYR A 278 6.57 -14.94 -6.75
N VAL A 279 5.26 -15.22 -6.82
CA VAL A 279 4.66 -16.39 -6.16
C VAL A 279 5.23 -17.69 -6.73
N THR A 280 5.40 -17.78 -8.06
CA THR A 280 5.97 -18.96 -8.67
C THR A 280 7.41 -19.17 -8.22
N ALA A 281 8.24 -18.13 -8.21
CA ALA A 281 9.62 -18.21 -7.73
C ALA A 281 9.68 -18.66 -6.25
N GLY A 282 8.87 -18.07 -5.38
CA GLY A 282 8.78 -18.48 -3.98
C GLY A 282 8.30 -19.93 -3.80
N LEU A 283 7.27 -20.33 -4.55
CA LEU A 283 6.77 -21.73 -4.51
C LEU A 283 7.81 -22.73 -5.02
N VAL A 284 8.61 -22.38 -6.02
CA VAL A 284 9.72 -23.24 -6.48
C VAL A 284 10.73 -23.47 -5.37
N ILE A 285 11.13 -22.41 -4.64
CA ILE A 285 12.05 -22.53 -3.50
C ILE A 285 11.44 -23.43 -2.41
N ILE A 286 10.17 -23.17 -2.04
CA ILE A 286 9.45 -23.96 -1.03
C ILE A 286 9.37 -25.43 -1.45
N PHE A 287 9.07 -25.71 -2.72
CA PHE A 287 8.96 -27.06 -3.25
C PHE A 287 10.32 -27.79 -3.27
N LEU A 288 11.40 -27.12 -3.66
CA LEU A 288 12.75 -27.69 -3.63
C LEU A 288 13.23 -28.00 -2.19
N ASN A 289 12.67 -27.31 -1.19
CA ASN A 289 12.98 -27.49 0.23
C ASN A 289 11.76 -28.02 1.01
N ILE A 290 10.94 -28.87 0.40
CA ILE A 290 9.66 -29.33 0.96
C ILE A 290 9.82 -30.04 2.32
N SER A 291 10.96 -30.68 2.58
CA SER A 291 11.29 -31.32 3.86
C SER A 291 11.35 -30.33 5.03
N GLU A 292 11.70 -29.06 4.77
CA GLU A 292 11.85 -28.03 5.79
C GLU A 292 10.53 -27.33 6.12
N VAL A 293 9.50 -27.49 5.27
CA VAL A 293 8.19 -26.82 5.44
C VAL A 293 7.53 -27.14 6.79
N PRO A 294 7.45 -28.41 7.26
CA PRO A 294 6.88 -28.70 8.57
C PRO A 294 7.63 -28.04 9.73
N ALA A 295 8.97 -27.99 9.65
CA ALA A 295 9.83 -27.34 10.64
C ALA A 295 9.60 -25.80 10.63
N ALA A 296 9.47 -25.20 9.45
CA ALA A 296 9.17 -23.77 9.32
C ALA A 296 7.81 -23.41 9.96
N PHE A 297 6.75 -24.16 9.70
CA PHE A 297 5.46 -23.93 10.36
C PHE A 297 5.55 -24.14 11.87
N ALA A 298 6.26 -25.18 12.34
CA ALA A 298 6.48 -25.39 13.77
C ALA A 298 7.21 -24.19 14.39
N ALA A 299 8.24 -23.64 13.73
CA ALA A 299 8.95 -22.44 14.18
C ALA A 299 8.04 -21.18 14.19
N ILE A 300 7.17 -21.02 13.19
CA ILE A 300 6.19 -19.92 13.16
C ILE A 300 5.24 -19.99 14.36
N PHE A 301 4.63 -21.15 14.63
CA PHE A 301 3.70 -21.31 15.75
C PHE A 301 4.40 -21.23 17.10
N ALA A 302 5.52 -21.90 17.27
CA ALA A 302 6.29 -21.84 18.52
C ALA A 302 6.79 -20.43 18.79
N GLY A 303 7.37 -19.75 17.79
CA GLY A 303 7.91 -18.41 17.90
C GLY A 303 6.83 -17.35 18.18
N ALA A 304 5.59 -17.54 17.71
CA ALA A 304 4.51 -16.60 17.93
C ALA A 304 4.14 -16.43 19.41
N PHE A 305 4.33 -17.47 20.22
CA PHE A 305 3.93 -17.51 21.64
C PHE A 305 5.12 -17.74 22.60
N SER A 306 6.35 -17.76 22.08
CA SER A 306 7.57 -17.94 22.88
C SER A 306 8.15 -16.59 23.28
N ALA A 307 8.64 -16.51 24.53
CA ALA A 307 9.33 -15.33 25.05
C ALA A 307 10.85 -15.37 24.79
N GLN A 308 11.39 -16.43 24.18
CA GLN A 308 12.82 -16.67 24.11
C GLN A 308 13.45 -15.98 22.88
N GLY A 309 14.53 -15.24 23.13
CA GLY A 309 15.44 -14.74 22.09
C GLY A 309 15.02 -13.46 21.36
N ILE A 310 13.88 -12.87 21.69
CA ILE A 310 13.38 -11.66 21.00
C ILE A 310 13.17 -10.54 22.02
N ALA A 311 13.64 -9.34 21.70
CA ALA A 311 13.42 -8.16 22.51
C ALA A 311 11.91 -7.89 22.69
N GLY A 312 11.44 -7.90 23.93
CA GLY A 312 10.03 -7.74 24.27
C GLY A 312 9.20 -9.03 24.27
N GLY A 313 9.79 -10.22 24.08
CA GLY A 313 9.08 -11.49 24.14
C GLY A 313 7.91 -11.56 23.16
N VAL A 314 6.80 -12.22 23.56
CA VAL A 314 5.59 -12.37 22.72
C VAL A 314 5.02 -11.03 22.25
N ILE A 315 5.05 -9.99 23.08
CA ILE A 315 4.57 -8.64 22.71
C ILE A 315 5.47 -8.05 21.62
N GLY A 316 6.79 -8.20 21.72
CA GLY A 316 7.73 -7.74 20.69
C GLY A 316 7.48 -8.41 19.33
N VAL A 317 7.29 -9.74 19.33
CA VAL A 317 6.97 -10.51 18.12
C VAL A 317 5.65 -10.02 17.48
N LEU A 318 4.62 -9.83 18.29
CA LEU A 318 3.32 -9.31 17.87
C LEU A 318 3.47 -7.92 17.24
N ILE A 319 4.20 -7.00 17.89
CA ILE A 319 4.44 -5.64 17.39
C ILE A 319 5.09 -5.69 16.00
N GLN A 320 6.15 -6.48 15.84
CA GLN A 320 6.85 -6.58 14.55
C GLN A 320 5.93 -7.14 13.45
N GLY A 321 5.21 -8.21 13.73
CA GLY A 321 4.26 -8.80 12.78
C GLY A 321 3.15 -7.83 12.37
N PHE A 322 2.48 -7.18 13.35
CA PHE A 322 1.41 -6.22 13.06
C PHE A 322 1.91 -4.95 12.37
N LYS A 323 3.06 -4.40 12.80
CA LYS A 323 3.63 -3.20 12.17
C LYS A 323 3.88 -3.42 10.69
N ARG A 324 4.52 -4.52 10.34
CA ARG A 324 4.86 -4.81 8.94
C ARG A 324 3.65 -5.24 8.10
N ALA A 325 2.70 -5.96 8.67
CA ALA A 325 1.44 -6.27 8.00
C ALA A 325 0.64 -4.99 7.70
N ALA A 326 0.47 -4.10 8.68
CA ALA A 326 -0.27 -2.86 8.51
C ALA A 326 0.39 -1.90 7.50
N PHE A 327 1.73 -1.88 7.45
CA PHE A 327 2.47 -1.15 6.41
C PHE A 327 2.25 -1.76 5.01
N SER A 328 2.23 -3.09 4.90
CA SER A 328 2.07 -3.80 3.62
C SER A 328 0.65 -3.69 3.08
N ASN A 329 -0.36 -4.09 3.85
CA ASN A 329 -1.74 -4.17 3.37
C ASN A 329 -2.55 -2.89 3.57
N GLU A 330 -2.03 -1.91 4.31
CA GLU A 330 -2.65 -0.60 4.54
C GLU A 330 -4.09 -0.66 5.11
N ALA A 331 -4.46 -1.75 5.78
CA ALA A 331 -5.79 -1.91 6.35
C ALA A 331 -5.99 -0.99 7.58
N GLY A 332 -7.03 -0.19 7.57
CA GLY A 332 -7.28 0.83 8.60
C GLY A 332 -6.65 2.19 8.28
N ILE A 333 -5.82 2.27 7.23
CA ILE A 333 -5.13 3.48 6.79
C ILE A 333 -6.02 4.33 5.87
N GLY A 334 -6.87 3.69 5.05
CA GLY A 334 -7.85 4.35 4.20
C GLY A 334 -7.41 4.66 2.77
N SER A 335 -6.14 4.42 2.42
CA SER A 335 -5.56 4.70 1.10
C SER A 335 -6.31 4.03 -0.04
N ALA A 336 -6.58 2.73 0.07
CA ALA A 336 -7.24 1.94 -0.96
C ALA A 336 -8.66 2.43 -1.32
N ALA A 337 -9.38 3.01 -0.35
CA ALA A 337 -10.70 3.59 -0.60
C ALA A 337 -10.68 4.67 -1.69
N ILE A 338 -9.53 5.28 -1.95
CA ILE A 338 -9.36 6.29 -3.01
C ILE A 338 -9.42 5.62 -4.39
N ALA A 339 -8.68 4.51 -4.61
CA ALA A 339 -8.75 3.77 -5.87
C ALA A 339 -10.11 3.09 -6.06
N HIS A 340 -10.60 2.41 -5.02
CA HIS A 340 -11.87 1.70 -5.06
C HIS A 340 -13.08 2.61 -5.30
N SER A 341 -12.99 3.88 -4.91
CA SER A 341 -14.05 4.86 -5.19
C SER A 341 -14.27 5.13 -6.68
N ALA A 342 -13.27 4.83 -7.52
CA ALA A 342 -13.38 5.03 -8.97
C ALA A 342 -14.18 3.92 -9.68
N VAL A 343 -14.62 2.87 -8.99
CA VAL A 343 -15.33 1.74 -9.57
C VAL A 343 -16.69 2.12 -10.15
N ARG A 344 -17.08 1.45 -11.24
CA ARG A 344 -18.45 1.53 -11.81
C ARG A 344 -19.40 0.69 -10.97
N THR A 345 -20.15 1.32 -10.08
CA THR A 345 -21.19 0.67 -9.28
C THR A 345 -22.16 1.68 -8.68
N ASN A 346 -23.44 1.26 -8.57
CA ASN A 346 -24.48 1.98 -7.83
C ASN A 346 -24.73 1.37 -6.45
N ARG A 347 -23.95 0.35 -6.06
CA ARG A 347 -24.08 -0.37 -4.79
C ARG A 347 -22.75 -0.32 -4.02
N PRO A 348 -22.58 0.62 -3.10
CA PRO A 348 -21.31 0.87 -2.43
C PRO A 348 -20.67 -0.37 -1.79
N VAL A 349 -21.47 -1.23 -1.18
CA VAL A 349 -21.00 -2.43 -0.47
C VAL A 349 -20.35 -3.47 -1.40
N THR A 350 -20.64 -3.44 -2.71
CA THR A 350 -19.99 -4.36 -3.66
C THR A 350 -18.50 -4.18 -3.69
N GLU A 351 -18.04 -2.94 -3.59
CA GLU A 351 -16.62 -2.63 -3.57
C GLU A 351 -15.97 -2.99 -2.24
N GLY A 352 -16.70 -2.88 -1.15
CA GLY A 352 -16.27 -3.43 0.14
C GLY A 352 -15.98 -4.94 0.07
N PHE A 353 -16.82 -5.72 -0.62
CA PHE A 353 -16.57 -7.17 -0.81
C PHE A 353 -15.36 -7.44 -1.71
N VAL A 354 -15.13 -6.62 -2.73
CA VAL A 354 -13.95 -6.71 -3.59
C VAL A 354 -12.68 -6.41 -2.80
N ALA A 355 -12.70 -5.40 -1.96
CA ALA A 355 -11.56 -4.98 -1.16
C ALA A 355 -11.11 -6.03 -0.10
N LEU A 356 -11.94 -7.02 0.23
CA LEU A 356 -11.53 -8.15 1.08
C LEU A 356 -10.32 -8.90 0.51
N TYR A 357 -10.17 -8.92 -0.81
CA TYR A 357 -9.07 -9.62 -1.48
C TYR A 357 -7.71 -8.95 -1.31
N GLU A 358 -7.65 -7.66 -1.00
CA GLU A 358 -6.38 -6.95 -0.87
C GLU A 358 -5.52 -7.52 0.26
N PRO A 359 -5.93 -7.48 1.56
CA PRO A 359 -5.11 -8.01 2.63
C PRO A 359 -4.92 -9.53 2.54
N PHE A 360 -5.88 -10.22 1.93
CA PHE A 360 -5.74 -11.66 1.69
C PHE A 360 -4.60 -11.95 0.72
N ILE A 361 -4.60 -11.33 -0.46
CA ILE A 361 -3.55 -11.56 -1.47
C ILE A 361 -2.22 -11.00 -0.99
N ASP A 362 -2.22 -9.76 -0.49
CA ASP A 362 -1.02 -9.07 -0.03
C ASP A 362 -0.34 -9.80 1.13
N THR A 363 -1.06 -9.98 2.23
CA THR A 363 -0.45 -10.41 3.49
C THR A 363 -0.59 -11.92 3.71
N VAL A 364 -1.81 -12.48 3.53
CA VAL A 364 -2.01 -13.90 3.82
C VAL A 364 -1.33 -14.78 2.77
N VAL A 365 -1.23 -14.34 1.51
CA VAL A 365 -0.57 -15.11 0.46
C VAL A 365 0.88 -14.66 0.25
N VAL A 366 1.09 -13.42 -0.24
CA VAL A 366 2.43 -12.97 -0.70
C VAL A 366 3.41 -12.84 0.46
N CYS A 367 3.05 -12.16 1.56
CA CYS A 367 3.96 -12.04 2.71
C CYS A 367 4.25 -13.40 3.35
N THR A 368 3.28 -14.34 3.38
CA THR A 368 3.51 -15.69 3.92
C THR A 368 4.50 -16.47 3.06
N ILE A 369 4.42 -16.37 1.73
CA ILE A 369 5.40 -17.01 0.83
C ILE A 369 6.80 -16.43 1.08
N THR A 370 6.93 -15.11 1.18
CA THR A 370 8.22 -14.45 1.49
C THR A 370 8.78 -14.94 2.82
N ALA A 371 7.96 -14.95 3.87
CA ALA A 371 8.38 -15.41 5.19
C ALA A 371 8.81 -16.88 5.18
N LEU A 372 8.06 -17.75 4.51
CA LEU A 372 8.41 -19.17 4.40
C LEU A 372 9.74 -19.35 3.66
N VAL A 373 9.98 -18.64 2.57
CA VAL A 373 11.26 -18.69 1.85
C VAL A 373 12.41 -18.31 2.78
N ILE A 374 12.30 -17.20 3.52
CA ILE A 374 13.33 -16.72 4.44
C ILE A 374 13.58 -17.73 5.59
N ILE A 375 12.51 -18.29 6.16
CA ILE A 375 12.60 -19.24 7.29
C ILE A 375 13.18 -20.58 6.84
N ILE A 376 12.71 -21.13 5.72
CA ILE A 376 13.16 -22.42 5.18
C ILE A 376 14.63 -22.38 4.78
N THR A 377 15.09 -21.28 4.20
CA THR A 377 16.49 -21.11 3.80
C THR A 377 17.43 -20.78 4.97
N GLY A 378 16.88 -20.47 6.15
CA GLY A 378 17.66 -20.12 7.34
C GLY A 378 18.45 -18.81 7.22
N THR A 379 18.08 -17.93 6.28
CA THR A 379 18.81 -16.70 6.00
C THR A 379 18.46 -15.55 6.94
N TRP A 380 17.44 -15.69 7.78
CA TRP A 380 17.07 -14.64 8.73
C TRP A 380 18.11 -14.49 9.85
N ASP A 381 18.44 -13.25 10.19
CA ASP A 381 19.42 -12.92 11.21
C ASP A 381 18.88 -11.75 12.05
N PRO A 382 18.75 -11.88 13.38
CA PRO A 382 18.28 -10.80 14.25
C PRO A 382 19.23 -9.59 14.35
N SER A 383 20.48 -9.73 13.89
CA SER A 383 21.46 -8.63 13.84
C SER A 383 21.42 -7.81 12.55
N VAL A 384 20.62 -8.22 11.57
CA VAL A 384 20.51 -7.52 10.28
C VAL A 384 19.88 -6.14 10.47
N ASP A 385 20.52 -5.12 9.89
CA ASP A 385 19.96 -3.78 9.81
C ASP A 385 18.62 -3.81 9.05
N PRO A 386 17.53 -3.24 9.62
CA PRO A 386 16.25 -3.12 8.93
C PRO A 386 16.33 -2.49 7.54
N SER A 387 17.38 -1.72 7.27
CA SER A 387 17.64 -1.14 5.94
C SER A 387 18.00 -2.16 4.86
N GLU A 388 18.35 -3.39 5.23
CA GLU A 388 18.81 -4.44 4.31
C GLU A 388 17.72 -5.49 3.97
N GLY A 389 16.46 -5.19 4.25
CA GLY A 389 15.37 -6.16 4.07
C GLY A 389 15.29 -6.78 2.67
N VAL A 390 15.52 -6.01 1.60
CA VAL A 390 15.53 -6.56 0.22
C VAL A 390 16.74 -7.48 0.01
N ALA A 391 17.91 -7.09 0.51
CA ALA A 391 19.14 -7.90 0.38
C ALA A 391 18.99 -9.25 1.09
N LEU A 392 18.36 -9.29 2.26
CA LEU A 392 18.06 -10.52 2.98
C LEU A 392 17.16 -11.46 2.17
N THR A 393 16.08 -10.92 1.59
CA THR A 393 15.21 -11.72 0.73
C THR A 393 15.96 -12.19 -0.52
N SER A 394 16.81 -11.34 -1.10
CA SER A 394 17.65 -11.70 -2.24
C SER A 394 18.60 -12.87 -1.91
N ALA A 395 19.26 -12.81 -0.75
CA ALA A 395 20.12 -13.90 -0.26
C ALA A 395 19.33 -15.21 -0.03
N ALA A 396 18.10 -15.13 0.46
CA ALA A 396 17.22 -16.28 0.61
C ALA A 396 16.91 -16.96 -0.74
N PHE A 397 16.65 -16.16 -1.78
CA PHE A 397 16.43 -16.67 -3.13
C PHE A 397 17.71 -17.27 -3.73
N GLU A 398 18.84 -16.61 -3.54
CA GLU A 398 20.16 -17.02 -4.04
C GLU A 398 20.63 -18.35 -3.42
N SER A 399 20.36 -18.57 -2.13
CA SER A 399 20.76 -19.77 -1.40
C SER A 399 20.23 -21.08 -2.02
N THR A 400 19.10 -21.01 -2.72
CA THR A 400 18.49 -22.17 -3.39
C THR A 400 18.87 -22.23 -4.86
N ILE A 401 18.84 -21.10 -5.57
CA ILE A 401 19.17 -21.02 -7.00
C ILE A 401 19.96 -19.74 -7.26
N SER A 402 21.22 -19.85 -7.66
CA SER A 402 22.18 -18.75 -7.75
C SER A 402 21.80 -17.60 -8.68
N TRP A 403 20.93 -17.82 -9.67
CA TRP A 403 20.47 -16.76 -10.58
C TRP A 403 19.11 -16.15 -10.19
N PHE A 404 18.44 -16.63 -9.15
CA PHE A 404 17.15 -16.10 -8.68
C PHE A 404 17.18 -14.64 -8.24
N PRO A 405 18.27 -14.06 -7.72
CA PRO A 405 18.32 -12.61 -7.46
C PRO A 405 17.93 -11.74 -8.65
N TRP A 406 18.18 -12.19 -9.89
CA TRP A 406 17.74 -11.49 -11.09
C TRP A 406 16.23 -11.55 -11.29
N VAL A 407 15.59 -12.69 -10.99
CA VAL A 407 14.11 -12.81 -11.01
C VAL A 407 13.50 -11.91 -9.95
N LEU A 408 14.07 -11.90 -8.75
CA LEU A 408 13.66 -11.02 -7.68
C LEU A 408 13.81 -9.54 -8.07
N THR A 409 14.91 -9.18 -8.74
CA THR A 409 15.13 -7.81 -9.23
C THR A 409 14.04 -7.37 -10.19
N VAL A 410 13.65 -8.21 -11.15
CA VAL A 410 12.54 -7.93 -12.06
C VAL A 410 11.23 -7.74 -11.27
N ALA A 411 10.95 -8.62 -10.32
CA ALA A 411 9.76 -8.50 -9.47
C ALA A 411 9.79 -7.20 -8.64
N VAL A 412 10.91 -6.88 -8.00
CA VAL A 412 11.12 -5.65 -7.21
C VAL A 412 10.88 -4.39 -8.04
N LEU A 413 11.42 -4.34 -9.26
CA LEU A 413 11.22 -3.21 -10.18
C LEU A 413 9.75 -3.06 -10.59
N LEU A 414 9.07 -4.16 -10.89
CA LEU A 414 7.64 -4.15 -11.23
C LEU A 414 6.78 -3.74 -10.03
N PHE A 415 7.07 -4.25 -8.83
CA PHE A 415 6.38 -3.90 -7.60
C PHE A 415 6.56 -2.41 -7.27
N ALA A 416 7.80 -1.92 -7.28
CA ALA A 416 8.09 -0.51 -7.02
C ALA A 416 7.38 0.41 -8.03
N PHE A 417 7.50 0.11 -9.32
CA PHE A 417 6.85 0.88 -10.38
C PHE A 417 5.32 0.91 -10.21
N SER A 418 4.71 -0.25 -9.97
CA SER A 418 3.27 -0.36 -9.81
C SER A 418 2.77 0.40 -8.58
N THR A 419 3.50 0.33 -7.45
CA THR A 419 3.16 1.08 -6.23
C THR A 419 3.25 2.59 -6.46
N MET A 420 4.31 3.07 -7.12
CA MET A 420 4.47 4.50 -7.42
C MET A 420 3.31 5.04 -8.27
N ILE A 421 2.88 4.33 -9.32
CA ILE A 421 1.78 4.81 -10.16
C ILE A 421 0.44 4.84 -9.42
N SER A 422 0.16 3.90 -8.53
CA SER A 422 -1.08 3.89 -7.74
C SER A 422 -1.07 4.96 -6.65
N TRP A 423 0.02 5.09 -5.90
CA TRP A 423 0.14 6.11 -4.87
C TRP A 423 0.16 7.53 -5.44
N SER A 424 0.62 7.72 -6.69
CA SER A 424 0.49 9.01 -7.37
C SER A 424 -0.97 9.46 -7.48
N TYR A 425 -1.90 8.54 -7.71
CA TYR A 425 -3.33 8.84 -7.74
C TYR A 425 -3.88 9.15 -6.35
N TYR A 426 -3.48 8.39 -5.32
CA TYR A 426 -3.93 8.62 -3.95
C TYR A 426 -3.54 10.02 -3.46
N GLY A 427 -2.27 10.36 -3.61
CA GLY A 427 -1.78 11.67 -3.22
C GLY A 427 -2.35 12.80 -4.07
N LEU A 428 -2.56 12.61 -5.38
CA LEU A 428 -3.20 13.60 -6.23
C LEU A 428 -4.64 13.91 -5.76
N LYS A 429 -5.44 12.90 -5.45
CA LYS A 429 -6.80 13.11 -4.94
C LYS A 429 -6.83 13.80 -3.58
N ALA A 430 -5.88 13.49 -2.71
CA ALA A 430 -5.71 14.20 -1.45
C ALA A 430 -5.23 15.66 -1.65
N TRP A 431 -4.30 15.87 -2.58
CA TRP A 431 -3.79 17.19 -2.93
C TRP A 431 -4.87 18.09 -3.53
N THR A 432 -5.65 17.57 -4.49
CA THR A 432 -6.76 18.33 -5.09
C THR A 432 -7.90 18.59 -4.10
N TYR A 433 -8.08 17.73 -3.10
CA TYR A 433 -9.02 18.02 -2.00
C TYR A 433 -8.58 19.23 -1.16
N LEU A 434 -7.27 19.40 -0.91
CA LEU A 434 -6.72 20.50 -0.11
C LEU A 434 -6.65 21.82 -0.89
N PHE A 435 -6.21 21.78 -2.17
CA PHE A 435 -5.85 22.95 -2.95
C PHE A 435 -6.80 23.27 -4.10
N GLY A 436 -7.85 22.45 -4.26
CA GLY A 436 -8.83 22.61 -5.36
C GLY A 436 -8.39 21.85 -6.63
N ASP A 437 -9.38 21.60 -7.48
CA ASP A 437 -9.21 20.85 -8.74
C ASP A 437 -8.95 21.83 -9.89
N SER A 438 -7.69 22.06 -10.20
CA SER A 438 -7.24 22.89 -11.32
C SER A 438 -6.08 22.24 -12.06
N LEU A 439 -5.88 22.60 -13.32
CA LEU A 439 -4.75 22.11 -14.12
C LEU A 439 -3.40 22.42 -13.45
N ILE A 440 -3.25 23.60 -12.84
CA ILE A 440 -2.03 24.01 -12.16
C ILE A 440 -1.79 23.11 -10.94
N THR A 441 -2.82 22.87 -10.13
CA THR A 441 -2.77 21.99 -8.96
C THR A 441 -2.37 20.57 -9.35
N ASP A 442 -2.97 20.02 -10.42
CA ASP A 442 -2.66 18.67 -10.95
C ASP A 442 -1.20 18.58 -11.43
N ILE A 443 -0.75 19.52 -12.24
CA ILE A 443 0.63 19.53 -12.76
C ILE A 443 1.64 19.70 -11.63
N THR A 444 1.40 20.62 -10.69
CA THR A 444 2.29 20.87 -9.56
C THR A 444 2.52 19.61 -8.73
N TYR A 445 1.43 18.91 -8.39
CA TYR A 445 1.55 17.64 -7.66
C TYR A 445 2.37 16.61 -8.43
N LYS A 446 2.07 16.40 -9.71
CA LYS A 446 2.77 15.41 -10.55
C LYS A 446 4.25 15.72 -10.69
N VAL A 447 4.62 16.98 -10.88
CA VAL A 447 6.03 17.40 -10.93
C VAL A 447 6.74 17.13 -9.62
N LEU A 448 6.14 17.50 -8.49
CA LEU A 448 6.70 17.21 -7.17
C LEU A 448 6.84 15.69 -6.96
N PHE A 449 5.81 14.91 -7.29
CA PHE A 449 5.84 13.47 -7.16
C PHE A 449 7.00 12.83 -7.95
N LEU A 450 7.20 13.26 -9.19
CA LEU A 450 8.29 12.79 -10.05
C LEU A 450 9.67 13.20 -9.53
N ALA A 451 9.80 14.40 -8.97
CA ALA A 451 11.03 14.85 -8.33
C ALA A 451 11.38 14.01 -7.08
N PHE A 452 10.39 13.64 -6.29
CA PHE A 452 10.59 12.78 -5.12
C PHE A 452 11.03 11.35 -5.47
N ILE A 453 10.74 10.82 -6.68
CA ILE A 453 11.32 9.56 -7.16
C ILE A 453 12.84 9.67 -7.27
N ILE A 454 13.32 10.76 -7.87
CA ILE A 454 14.75 11.01 -8.07
C ILE A 454 15.45 11.19 -6.72
N LEU A 455 14.87 11.97 -5.83
CA LEU A 455 15.39 12.19 -4.48
C LEU A 455 15.45 10.87 -3.69
N GLY A 456 14.37 10.08 -3.69
CA GLY A 456 14.28 8.82 -2.98
C GLY A 456 15.33 7.80 -3.43
N ALA A 457 15.57 7.70 -4.74
CA ALA A 457 16.61 6.82 -5.28
C ALA A 457 18.03 7.25 -4.87
N SER A 458 18.25 8.53 -4.58
CA SER A 458 19.54 9.11 -4.24
C SER A 458 19.82 9.22 -2.75
N MET A 459 18.79 9.12 -1.89
CA MET A 459 18.91 9.32 -0.44
C MET A 459 19.31 8.04 0.32
N GLN A 460 19.85 8.23 1.53
CA GLN A 460 20.03 7.14 2.49
C GLN A 460 18.70 6.69 3.08
N LEU A 461 18.55 5.40 3.30
CA LEU A 461 17.28 4.75 3.58
C LEU A 461 16.64 5.12 4.92
N GLY A 462 17.44 5.37 5.99
CA GLY A 462 16.90 5.53 7.35
C GLY A 462 15.83 6.64 7.44
N ALA A 463 16.16 7.85 7.00
CA ALA A 463 15.23 8.98 7.01
C ALA A 463 14.00 8.76 6.10
N VAL A 464 14.19 8.03 5.00
CA VAL A 464 13.09 7.68 4.08
C VAL A 464 12.11 6.71 4.73
N ILE A 465 12.60 5.69 5.44
CA ILE A 465 11.74 4.73 6.17
C ILE A 465 10.96 5.45 7.27
N ASP A 466 11.66 6.23 8.11
CA ASP A 466 11.03 6.89 9.27
C ASP A 466 9.93 7.85 8.85
N PHE A 467 10.18 8.65 7.81
CA PHE A 467 9.18 9.53 7.23
C PHE A 467 8.02 8.76 6.59
N SER A 468 8.32 7.71 5.83
CA SER A 468 7.33 6.89 5.14
C SER A 468 6.39 6.19 6.11
N ASP A 469 6.97 5.48 7.10
CA ASP A 469 6.21 4.81 8.15
C ASP A 469 5.34 5.83 8.89
N ALA A 470 5.91 6.97 9.32
CA ALA A 470 5.18 7.98 10.08
C ALA A 470 3.98 8.54 9.32
N MET A 471 4.14 8.92 8.05
CA MET A 471 3.06 9.50 7.26
C MET A 471 1.95 8.49 6.97
N ILE A 472 2.30 7.25 6.61
CA ILE A 472 1.32 6.20 6.34
C ILE A 472 0.52 5.88 7.62
N PHE A 473 1.19 5.63 8.74
CA PHE A 473 0.50 5.31 9.99
C PHE A 473 -0.29 6.49 10.56
N ALA A 474 0.12 7.74 10.30
CA ALA A 474 -0.64 8.92 10.70
C ALA A 474 -2.04 8.98 10.10
N MET A 475 -2.22 8.47 8.87
CA MET A 475 -3.52 8.41 8.20
C MET A 475 -4.54 7.57 8.99
N ALA A 476 -4.08 6.58 9.75
CA ALA A 476 -4.95 5.69 10.53
C ALA A 476 -5.75 6.41 11.62
N PHE A 477 -5.20 7.47 12.22
CA PHE A 477 -5.87 8.19 13.31
C PHE A 477 -7.17 8.85 12.85
N PRO A 478 -7.15 9.77 11.87
CA PRO A 478 -8.37 10.40 11.40
C PRO A 478 -9.32 9.40 10.73
N ASN A 479 -8.79 8.43 9.99
CA ASN A 479 -9.56 7.45 9.26
C ASN A 479 -10.39 6.57 10.19
N VAL A 480 -9.75 5.83 11.08
CA VAL A 480 -10.40 4.90 12.00
C VAL A 480 -11.35 5.62 12.94
N LEU A 481 -10.97 6.80 13.46
CA LEU A 481 -11.85 7.61 14.31
C LEU A 481 -13.16 7.93 13.60
N GLY A 482 -13.08 8.40 12.36
CA GLY A 482 -14.28 8.72 11.59
C GLY A 482 -15.11 7.49 11.24
N ILE A 483 -14.48 6.37 10.93
CA ILE A 483 -15.15 5.11 10.62
C ILE A 483 -16.03 4.63 11.78
N TYR A 484 -15.58 4.77 13.05
CA TYR A 484 -16.40 4.37 14.20
C TYR A 484 -17.78 5.04 14.20
N PHE A 485 -17.88 6.30 13.80
CA PHE A 485 -19.17 7.00 13.67
C PHE A 485 -19.98 6.52 12.46
N LEU A 486 -19.33 5.95 11.44
CA LEU A 486 -19.95 5.55 10.18
C LEU A 486 -20.27 4.05 10.08
N LEU A 487 -19.90 3.22 11.08
CA LEU A 487 -20.22 1.80 11.10
C LEU A 487 -21.71 1.49 10.87
N PRO A 488 -22.68 2.22 11.47
CA PRO A 488 -24.09 1.96 11.21
C PRO A 488 -24.51 2.19 9.74
N VAL A 489 -23.86 3.14 9.04
CA VAL A 489 -24.11 3.38 7.60
C VAL A 489 -23.67 2.19 6.77
N VAL A 490 -22.45 1.68 7.01
CA VAL A 490 -21.95 0.47 6.32
C VAL A 490 -22.83 -0.74 6.64
N ARG A 491 -23.33 -0.84 7.87
CA ARG A 491 -24.22 -1.93 8.27
C ARG A 491 -25.54 -1.89 7.51
N GLN A 492 -26.12 -0.70 7.35
CA GLN A 492 -27.34 -0.52 6.58
C GLN A 492 -27.13 -0.92 5.11
N GLU A 493 -26.08 -0.44 4.44
CA GLU A 493 -25.74 -0.79 3.06
C GLU A 493 -25.58 -2.32 2.89
N LEU A 494 -24.93 -2.96 3.88
CA LEU A 494 -24.72 -4.40 3.89
C LEU A 494 -26.04 -5.18 4.02
N ASP A 495 -26.89 -4.79 4.96
CA ASP A 495 -28.14 -5.50 5.24
C ASP A 495 -29.13 -5.33 4.07
N GLU A 496 -29.24 -4.14 3.46
CA GLU A 496 -30.03 -3.89 2.25
C GLU A 496 -29.54 -4.73 1.07
N TYR A 497 -28.23 -4.75 0.84
CA TYR A 497 -27.64 -5.55 -0.23
C TYR A 497 -27.89 -7.06 -0.06
N TRP A 498 -27.70 -7.58 1.16
CA TRP A 498 -27.94 -8.99 1.44
C TRP A 498 -29.41 -9.40 1.34
N ALA A 499 -30.33 -8.49 1.64
CA ALA A 499 -31.77 -8.71 1.40
C ALA A 499 -32.04 -8.86 -0.09
N ASP A 500 -31.55 -7.92 -0.93
CA ASP A 500 -31.70 -7.97 -2.39
C ASP A 500 -31.05 -9.22 -3.00
N TYR A 501 -29.87 -9.60 -2.50
CA TYR A 501 -29.16 -10.81 -2.97
C TYR A 501 -29.94 -12.10 -2.68
N LYS A 502 -30.44 -12.25 -1.44
CA LYS A 502 -31.20 -13.43 -1.02
C LYS A 502 -32.54 -13.58 -1.76
N GLU A 503 -33.18 -12.47 -2.05
CA GLU A 503 -34.44 -12.43 -2.76
C GLU A 503 -34.27 -12.49 -4.29
N GLY A 504 -33.03 -12.59 -4.77
CA GLY A 504 -32.75 -12.69 -6.21
C GLY A 504 -33.01 -11.41 -7.00
N ARG A 505 -33.14 -10.27 -6.33
CA ARG A 505 -33.39 -8.96 -6.97
C ARG A 505 -32.16 -8.37 -7.65
N LEU A 506 -30.96 -8.87 -7.33
CA LEU A 506 -29.73 -8.37 -7.98
C LEU A 506 -29.64 -8.89 -9.41
N LYS A 507 -29.57 -7.96 -10.35
CA LYS A 507 -29.41 -8.28 -11.77
C LYS A 507 -28.00 -8.80 -12.03
N LYS A 508 -27.90 -9.97 -12.69
CA LYS A 508 -26.62 -10.46 -13.21
C LYS A 508 -26.40 -9.92 -14.62
N PHE A 509 -25.25 -9.33 -14.84
CA PHE A 509 -24.77 -8.90 -16.13
C PHE A 509 -23.75 -9.94 -16.60
N GLY A 510 -23.86 -10.48 -17.80
CA GLY A 510 -22.93 -11.50 -18.28
C GLY A 510 -21.50 -10.96 -18.50
N LYS A 511 -20.52 -11.86 -18.69
CA LYS A 511 -19.09 -11.54 -18.90
C LYS A 511 -18.78 -10.51 -20.01
N ALA A 512 -19.74 -10.18 -20.87
CA ALA A 512 -19.59 -9.18 -21.92
C ALA A 512 -19.53 -7.73 -21.39
N ALA A 513 -20.01 -7.46 -20.18
CA ALA A 513 -20.01 -6.12 -19.58
C ALA A 513 -18.62 -5.63 -19.12
N ASN A 514 -17.61 -6.50 -19.11
CA ASN A 514 -16.24 -6.21 -18.67
C ASN A 514 -15.21 -6.10 -19.82
N ARG A 515 -15.64 -5.98 -21.08
CA ARG A 515 -14.73 -6.05 -22.24
C ARG A 515 -14.28 -4.72 -22.81
N ASP A 516 -14.46 -3.59 -22.13
CA ASP A 516 -13.97 -2.28 -22.58
C ASP A 516 -12.85 -1.73 -21.69
#